data_1121a4b97b75f511925d5c231b318d95
#
_entry.id   1121a4b97b75f511925d5c231b318d95
#
_cell.length_a   1.000
_cell.length_b   1.000
_cell.length_c   1.000
_cell.angle_alpha   90.00
_cell.angle_beta   90.00
_cell.angle_gamma   90.00
#
_symmetry.space_group_name_H-M   'P 1'
#
loop_
_entity.id
_entity.type
_entity.pdbx_description
1 polymer ?
#
loop_
_entity_poly.entity_id
_entity_poly.type
_entity_poly.pdbx_seq_one_letter_code
_entity_poly.pdbx_strand_id
1 'polypeptide(L)'
;MQLLTTFADRDSALSTARAAVEARLAACGQVIGPITSVYRWERAMHEEEEYLCVMKVPSEGLDALTTFVKDRHPYDTPELTALPTTYVEERYLAWARGSVT
;
A
#
# COMPACT_ATOMS: atom_id res chain seq x y z
N MET A 1 -2.53 -3.23 10.61
CA MET A 1 -2.51 -1.93 9.91
C MET A 1 -2.74 -2.08 8.43
N GLN A 2 -3.23 -1.02 7.82
CA GLN A 2 -3.38 -0.94 6.37
C GLN A 2 -2.49 0.17 5.86
N LEU A 3 -1.61 -0.17 4.92
CA LEU A 3 -0.77 0.82 4.23
C LEU A 3 -1.42 1.13 2.89
N LEU A 4 -1.66 2.41 2.63
CA LEU A 4 -2.26 2.89 1.40
C LEU A 4 -1.23 3.64 0.57
N THR A 5 -1.22 3.35 -0.73
CA THR A 5 -0.39 4.05 -1.70
C THR A 5 -1.12 4.06 -3.04
N THR A 6 -0.82 5.02 -3.90
CA THR A 6 -1.45 5.13 -5.22
C THR A 6 -0.43 5.09 -6.33
N PHE A 7 -0.84 4.62 -7.49
CA PHE A 7 0.00 4.48 -8.68
C PHE A 7 -0.75 4.99 -9.91
N ALA A 8 0.00 5.42 -10.90
CA ALA A 8 -0.57 5.93 -12.15
C ALA A 8 -1.21 4.82 -13.01
N ASP A 9 -0.75 3.58 -12.85
CA ASP A 9 -1.23 2.45 -13.63
C ASP A 9 -1.40 1.20 -12.78
N ARG A 10 -2.25 0.30 -13.26
CA ARG A 10 -2.58 -0.93 -12.53
C ARG A 10 -1.38 -1.86 -12.40
N ASP A 11 -0.56 -1.95 -13.44
CA ASP A 11 0.58 -2.88 -13.42
C ASP A 11 1.61 -2.51 -12.36
N SER A 12 1.88 -1.22 -12.17
CA SER A 12 2.78 -0.74 -11.12
C SER A 12 2.24 -1.05 -9.73
N ALA A 13 0.94 -0.84 -9.51
CA ALA A 13 0.30 -1.15 -8.24
C ALA A 13 0.38 -2.65 -7.96
N LEU A 14 0.02 -3.47 -8.93
CA LEU A 14 0.00 -4.92 -8.80
C LEU A 14 1.41 -5.50 -8.61
N SER A 15 2.38 -4.98 -9.36
CA SER A 15 3.78 -5.41 -9.25
C SER A 15 4.33 -5.12 -7.86
N THR A 16 4.02 -3.95 -7.31
CA THR A 16 4.48 -3.57 -5.96
C THR A 16 3.83 -4.44 -4.89
N ALA A 17 2.52 -4.65 -4.99
CA ALA A 17 1.80 -5.53 -4.05
C ALA A 17 2.36 -6.96 -4.10
N ARG A 18 2.56 -7.49 -5.30
CA ARG A 18 3.11 -8.84 -5.47
C ARG A 18 4.51 -8.96 -4.87
N ALA A 19 5.36 -7.98 -5.14
CA ALA A 19 6.73 -8.00 -4.60
C ALA A 19 6.76 -7.94 -3.08
N ALA A 20 5.89 -7.12 -2.47
CA ALA A 20 5.81 -6.99 -1.02
C ALA A 20 5.35 -8.29 -0.36
N VAL A 21 4.38 -8.97 -0.97
CA VAL A 21 3.89 -10.26 -0.45
C VAL A 21 4.95 -11.35 -0.62
N GLU A 22 5.59 -11.41 -1.79
CA GLU A 22 6.66 -12.37 -2.03
C GLU A 22 7.83 -12.20 -1.07
N ALA A 23 8.18 -10.97 -0.75
CA ALA A 23 9.24 -10.66 0.20
C ALA A 23 8.83 -10.85 1.66
N ARG A 24 7.59 -11.27 1.92
CA ARG A 24 7.03 -11.47 3.26
C ARG A 24 7.04 -10.19 4.11
N LEU A 25 6.82 -9.05 3.46
CA LEU A 25 6.72 -7.75 4.10
C LEU A 25 5.26 -7.32 4.28
N ALA A 26 4.37 -7.84 3.44
CA ALA A 26 2.93 -7.64 3.58
C ALA A 26 2.23 -9.00 3.60
N ALA A 27 1.17 -9.13 4.39
CA ALA A 27 0.38 -10.35 4.43
C ALA A 27 -0.49 -10.48 3.17
N CYS A 28 -1.03 -9.35 2.71
CA CYS A 28 -1.76 -9.31 1.43
C CYS A 28 -1.72 -7.91 0.86
N GLY A 29 -1.98 -7.81 -0.45
CA GLY A 29 -2.12 -6.54 -1.13
C GLY A 29 -3.34 -6.60 -2.03
N GLN A 30 -4.08 -5.51 -2.08
CA GLN A 30 -5.27 -5.38 -2.89
C GLN A 30 -5.18 -4.12 -3.74
N VAL A 31 -5.55 -4.23 -5.00
CA VAL A 31 -5.51 -3.13 -5.96
C VAL A 31 -6.93 -2.74 -6.31
N ILE A 32 -7.26 -1.47 -6.12
CA ILE A 32 -8.58 -0.91 -6.37
C ILE A 32 -8.43 0.19 -7.40
N GLY A 33 -9.21 0.12 -8.45
CA GLY A 33 -9.20 1.16 -9.47
C GLY A 33 -9.82 0.69 -10.78
N PRO A 34 -9.91 1.62 -11.72
CA PRO A 34 -9.41 2.99 -11.64
C PRO A 34 -10.21 3.86 -10.68
N ILE A 35 -9.52 4.76 -9.98
CA ILE A 35 -10.14 5.80 -9.17
C ILE A 35 -9.73 7.16 -9.74
N THR A 36 -10.51 8.20 -9.46
CA THR A 36 -10.17 9.55 -9.86
C THR A 36 -9.64 10.30 -8.64
N SER A 37 -8.41 10.76 -8.72
CA SER A 37 -7.78 11.54 -7.65
C SER A 37 -7.77 13.01 -8.04
N VAL A 38 -8.21 13.85 -7.12
CA VAL A 38 -8.23 15.30 -7.30
C VAL A 38 -7.32 15.90 -6.25
N TYR A 39 -6.29 16.62 -6.67
CA TYR A 39 -5.30 17.13 -5.72
C TYR A 39 -4.64 18.41 -6.24
N ARG A 40 -3.97 19.09 -5.34
CA ARG A 40 -3.20 20.28 -5.69
C ARG A 40 -1.72 19.95 -5.59
N TRP A 41 -1.00 20.26 -6.65
CA TRP A 41 0.44 20.04 -6.73
C TRP A 41 1.09 21.21 -7.50
N GLU A 42 2.15 21.78 -6.92
CA GLU A 42 2.87 22.90 -7.55
C GLU A 42 1.94 24.04 -7.99
N ARG A 43 1.00 24.42 -7.12
CA ARG A 43 0.02 25.51 -7.30
C ARG A 43 -0.99 25.25 -8.41
N ALA A 44 -1.10 24.02 -8.90
CA ALA A 44 -2.08 23.65 -9.90
C ALA A 44 -2.99 22.54 -9.38
N MET A 45 -4.23 22.56 -9.86
CA MET A 45 -5.18 21.48 -9.58
C MET A 45 -4.97 20.38 -10.61
N HIS A 46 -4.98 19.16 -10.14
CA HIS A 46 -4.87 17.97 -10.98
C HIS A 46 -6.06 17.06 -10.74
N GLU A 47 -6.47 16.39 -11.79
CA GLU A 47 -7.54 15.41 -11.75
C GLU A 47 -7.07 14.26 -12.61
N GLU A 48 -6.70 13.14 -11.98
CA GLU A 48 -6.04 12.05 -12.69
C GLU A 48 -6.59 10.69 -12.27
N GLU A 49 -6.51 9.73 -13.19
CA GLU A 49 -6.85 8.36 -12.90
C GLU A 49 -5.69 7.71 -12.16
N GLU A 50 -6.01 7.02 -11.07
CA GLU A 50 -5.02 6.29 -10.29
C GLU A 50 -5.54 4.94 -9.85
N TYR A 51 -4.63 4.12 -9.30
CA TYR A 51 -4.93 2.82 -8.73
C TYR A 51 -4.45 2.79 -7.30
N LEU A 52 -5.37 2.49 -6.39
CA LEU A 52 -5.08 2.42 -4.96
C LEU A 52 -4.61 1.02 -4.60
N CYS A 53 -3.48 0.94 -3.92
CA CYS A 53 -2.98 -0.30 -3.36
C CYS A 53 -3.13 -0.26 -1.85
N VAL A 54 -3.82 -1.27 -1.30
CA VAL A 54 -4.02 -1.42 0.13
C VAL A 54 -3.28 -2.67 0.57
N MET A 55 -2.29 -2.52 1.43
CA MET A 55 -1.53 -3.66 1.94
C MET A 55 -1.80 -3.86 3.42
N LYS A 56 -2.02 -5.11 3.80
CA LYS A 56 -2.27 -5.47 5.20
C LYS A 56 -0.97 -5.94 5.82
N VAL A 57 -0.63 -5.39 6.98
CA VAL A 57 0.62 -5.69 7.66
C VAL A 57 0.41 -5.60 9.17
N PRO A 58 1.00 -6.50 9.97
CA PRO A 58 1.04 -6.31 11.41
C PRO A 58 1.80 -5.02 11.75
N SER A 59 1.42 -4.36 12.85
CA SER A 59 2.00 -3.07 13.20
C SER A 59 3.54 -3.10 13.31
N GLU A 60 4.09 -4.20 13.81
CA GLU A 60 5.54 -4.38 13.95
C GLU A 60 6.27 -4.50 12.60
N GLY A 61 5.56 -4.74 11.51
CA GLY A 61 6.15 -4.84 10.16
C GLY A 61 6.02 -3.59 9.33
N LEU A 62 5.39 -2.54 9.85
CA LEU A 62 5.06 -1.36 9.05
C LEU A 62 6.29 -0.63 8.53
N ASP A 63 7.31 -0.44 9.37
CA ASP A 63 8.51 0.31 8.96
C ASP A 63 9.24 -0.36 7.80
N ALA A 64 9.41 -1.67 7.86
CA ALA A 64 10.06 -2.41 6.80
C ALA A 64 9.27 -2.34 5.50
N LEU A 65 7.94 -2.46 5.59
CA LEU A 65 7.07 -2.38 4.42
C LEU A 65 7.10 -0.99 3.79
N THR A 66 7.01 0.06 4.59
CA THR A 66 7.02 1.43 4.07
C THR A 66 8.33 1.76 3.37
N THR A 67 9.46 1.34 3.94
CA THR A 67 10.77 1.52 3.31
C THR A 67 10.82 0.81 1.96
N PHE A 68 10.36 -0.44 1.90
CA PHE A 68 10.34 -1.22 0.68
C PHE A 68 9.50 -0.56 -0.42
N VAL A 69 8.29 -0.12 -0.07
CA VAL A 69 7.39 0.51 -1.04
C VAL A 69 7.95 1.85 -1.51
N LYS A 70 8.48 2.66 -0.60
CA LYS A 70 9.05 3.95 -0.93
C LYS A 70 10.21 3.81 -1.92
N ASP A 71 11.09 2.84 -1.70
CA ASP A 71 12.25 2.61 -2.56
C ASP A 71 11.86 2.17 -3.98
N ARG A 72 10.71 1.51 -4.13
CA ARG A 72 10.23 1.01 -5.41
C ARG A 72 9.29 1.97 -6.13
N HIS A 73 8.72 2.93 -5.41
CA HIS A 73 7.65 3.76 -5.96
C HIS A 73 8.17 4.67 -7.08
N PRO A 74 7.45 4.77 -8.22
CA PRO A 74 7.90 5.62 -9.32
C PRO A 74 7.72 7.11 -9.07
N TYR A 75 6.89 7.51 -8.09
CA TYR A 75 6.69 8.91 -7.77
C TYR A 75 7.80 9.42 -6.85
N ASP A 76 8.21 10.69 -7.04
CA ASP A 76 9.15 11.35 -6.13
C ASP A 76 8.53 11.53 -4.75
N THR A 77 7.24 11.86 -4.71
CA THR A 77 6.51 12.08 -3.48
C THR A 77 5.27 11.20 -3.47
N PRO A 78 5.41 9.91 -3.16
CA PRO A 78 4.26 9.01 -3.15
C PRO A 78 3.40 9.20 -1.91
N GLU A 79 2.11 8.91 -2.04
CA GLU A 79 1.27 8.72 -0.86
C GLU A 79 1.70 7.42 -0.17
N LEU A 80 2.05 7.54 1.10
CA LEU A 80 2.28 6.40 1.98
C LEU A 80 1.62 6.74 3.30
N THR A 81 0.38 6.29 3.46
CA THR A 81 -0.40 6.56 4.66
C THR A 81 -0.80 5.25 5.31
N ALA A 82 -0.60 5.14 6.60
CA ALA A 82 -0.98 3.95 7.34
C ALA A 82 -2.18 4.24 8.23
N LEU A 83 -3.14 3.32 8.18
CA LEU A 83 -4.34 3.38 9.02
C LEU A 83 -4.26 2.27 10.06
N PRO A 84 -4.39 2.59 11.35
CA PRO A 84 -4.48 1.55 12.37
C PRO A 84 -5.82 0.84 12.26
N THR A 85 -5.83 -0.45 12.53
CA THR A 85 -7.05 -1.23 12.60
C THR A 85 -7.42 -1.41 14.07
N THR A 86 -8.66 -1.07 14.43
CA THR A 86 -9.12 -1.19 15.80
C THR A 86 -9.62 -2.60 16.14
N TYR A 87 -9.86 -3.40 15.12
CA TYR A 87 -10.29 -4.79 15.28
C TYR A 87 -9.74 -5.62 14.13
N VAL A 88 -9.20 -6.77 14.46
CA VAL A 88 -8.82 -7.78 13.48
C VAL A 88 -9.27 -9.13 14.07
N GLU A 89 -10.00 -9.92 13.27
CA GLU A 89 -10.44 -11.23 13.71
C GLU A 89 -9.21 -12.09 14.08
N GLU A 90 -9.32 -12.87 15.13
CA GLU A 90 -8.20 -13.57 15.73
C GLU A 90 -7.44 -14.49 14.78
N ARG A 91 -8.14 -15.28 13.99
CA ARG A 91 -7.51 -16.22 13.05
C ARG A 91 -6.85 -15.50 11.90
N TYR A 92 -7.48 -14.42 11.43
CA TYR A 92 -6.92 -13.60 10.37
C TYR A 92 -5.63 -12.92 10.84
N LEU A 93 -5.63 -12.40 12.06
CA LEU A 93 -4.44 -11.77 12.63
C LEU A 93 -3.29 -12.77 12.78
N ALA A 94 -3.59 -13.99 13.25
CA ALA A 94 -2.58 -15.04 13.36
C ALA A 94 -2.00 -15.39 11.98
N TRP A 95 -2.86 -15.51 10.98
CA TRP A 95 -2.41 -15.76 9.61
C TRP A 95 -1.53 -14.62 9.09
N ALA A 96 -1.94 -13.37 9.31
CA ALA A 96 -1.18 -12.21 8.85
C ALA A 96 0.21 -12.16 9.50
N ARG A 97 0.28 -12.41 10.81
CA ARG A 97 1.56 -12.46 11.52
C ARG A 97 2.46 -13.59 11.05
N GLY A 98 1.87 -14.74 10.73
CA GLY A 98 2.63 -15.88 10.20
C GLY A 98 3.12 -15.66 8.76
N SER A 99 2.52 -14.73 8.03
CA SER A 99 2.86 -14.44 6.63
C SER A 99 3.96 -13.39 6.50
N VAL A 100 4.22 -12.64 7.56
CA VAL A 100 5.21 -11.57 7.58
C VAL A 100 6.36 -11.97 8.50
N THR A 101 7.59 -11.82 8.04
CA THR A 101 8.78 -12.17 8.82
C THR A 101 9.56 -10.94 9.25
#